data_0cf1b892570e4a8aadec8b29a7e29a49
#
_entry.id   0cf1b892570e4a8aadec8b29a7e29a49
#
_cell.length_a   1.000
_cell.length_b   1.000
_cell.length_c   1.000
_cell.angle_alpha   90.00
_cell.angle_beta   90.00
_cell.angle_gamma   90.00
#
_symmetry.space_group_name_H-M   'P 1'
#
loop_
_entity.id
_entity.type
_entity.pdbx_description
1 polymer ?
#
loop_
_entity_poly.entity_id
_entity_poly.type
_entity_poly.pdbx_seq_one_letter_code
_entity_poly.pdbx_strand_id
1 'polypeptide(L)'
;RHYADDVVEYFVQKSVANGMDIIRIFDCLNDLRNLQSTVNAVKAVKHENPNAEAQIALSYTLGDAYTLEYWKDIAKRIEDMGADSICFKDMAGLLLPYKATELIGTLKDTVKIPIQLHTHYTSGVASMTYLKAVEAGVDVIDTAMSPFALGTSQPATEVMVETFKGTPYDTGLDLSLIHISEP
;
A
#
# COMPACT_ATOMS: atom_id res chain seq x y z
N ARG A 1 15.27 -9.85 -1.37
CA ARG A 1 16.62 -10.05 -1.92
C ARG A 1 17.27 -11.27 -1.25
N HIS A 2 18.37 -11.78 -1.80
CA HIS A 2 19.08 -12.98 -1.33
C HIS A 2 20.01 -12.67 -0.14
N TYR A 3 19.51 -11.96 0.86
CA TYR A 3 20.26 -11.73 2.09
C TYR A 3 19.88 -12.78 3.13
N ALA A 4 20.85 -13.13 3.98
CA ALA A 4 20.60 -13.97 5.15
C ALA A 4 19.68 -13.24 6.15
N ASP A 5 18.94 -13.99 6.95
CA ASP A 5 17.94 -13.42 7.87
C ASP A 5 18.54 -12.45 8.88
N ASP A 6 19.75 -12.72 9.37
CA ASP A 6 20.48 -11.83 10.29
C ASP A 6 20.79 -10.45 9.66
N VAL A 7 21.08 -10.42 8.35
CA VAL A 7 21.28 -9.16 7.61
C VAL A 7 19.97 -8.39 7.47
N VAL A 8 18.86 -9.09 7.23
CA VAL A 8 17.51 -8.48 7.14
C VAL A 8 17.11 -7.91 8.49
N GLU A 9 17.30 -8.68 9.57
CA GLU A 9 17.02 -8.25 10.94
C GLU A 9 17.82 -7.00 11.31
N TYR A 10 19.14 -7.03 11.06
CA TYR A 10 20.00 -5.87 11.32
C TYR A 10 19.59 -4.63 10.51
N PHE A 11 19.23 -4.81 9.24
CA PHE A 11 18.73 -3.72 8.39
C PHE A 11 17.46 -3.09 8.96
N VAL A 12 16.48 -3.90 9.38
CA VAL A 12 15.24 -3.42 10.00
C VAL A 12 15.53 -2.66 11.29
N GLN A 13 16.34 -3.23 12.18
CA GLN A 13 16.74 -2.57 13.43
C GLN A 13 17.35 -1.20 13.17
N LYS A 14 18.29 -1.10 12.22
CA LYS A 14 18.93 0.17 11.88
C LYS A 14 17.99 1.16 11.21
N SER A 15 17.09 0.68 10.35
CA SER A 15 16.09 1.54 9.70
C SER A 15 15.15 2.16 10.73
N VAL A 16 14.63 1.38 11.66
CA VAL A 16 13.74 1.86 12.72
C VAL A 16 14.50 2.78 13.69
N ALA A 17 15.71 2.43 14.11
CA ALA A 17 16.55 3.28 14.96
C ALA A 17 16.90 4.63 14.30
N ASN A 18 16.91 4.72 12.98
CA ASN A 18 17.11 5.94 12.21
C ASN A 18 15.79 6.70 11.88
N GLY A 19 14.67 6.31 12.49
CA GLY A 19 13.40 7.04 12.40
C GLY A 19 12.42 6.56 11.33
N MET A 20 12.62 5.35 10.79
CA MET A 20 11.60 4.74 9.93
C MET A 20 10.52 4.05 10.76
N ASP A 21 9.26 4.46 10.58
CA ASP A 21 8.13 3.87 11.28
C ASP A 21 7.52 2.72 10.48
N ILE A 22 7.35 2.85 9.16
CA ILE A 22 6.71 1.83 8.34
C ILE A 22 7.74 1.16 7.43
N ILE A 23 7.91 -0.15 7.61
CA ILE A 23 8.75 -0.98 6.74
C ILE A 23 7.86 -1.70 5.73
N ARG A 24 7.89 -1.26 4.47
CA ARG A 24 7.16 -1.91 3.38
C ARG A 24 7.96 -3.11 2.86
N ILE A 25 7.34 -4.27 2.90
CA ILE A 25 7.94 -5.58 2.63
C ILE A 25 7.24 -6.21 1.45
N PHE A 26 7.97 -6.65 0.42
CA PHE A 26 7.34 -7.32 -0.71
C PHE A 26 8.20 -8.42 -1.32
N ASP A 27 7.54 -9.35 -1.96
CA ASP A 27 8.10 -10.32 -2.89
C ASP A 27 7.35 -10.23 -4.22
N CYS A 28 8.07 -10.19 -5.35
CA CYS A 28 7.45 -9.97 -6.65
C CYS A 28 6.53 -11.13 -7.10
N LEU A 29 6.66 -12.30 -6.50
CA LEU A 29 5.81 -13.47 -6.73
C LEU A 29 4.78 -13.68 -5.61
N ASN A 30 4.72 -12.78 -4.65
CA ASN A 30 3.84 -12.87 -3.46
C ASN A 30 4.11 -14.12 -2.60
N ASP A 31 5.36 -14.60 -2.55
CA ASP A 31 5.72 -15.71 -1.70
C ASP A 31 5.90 -15.26 -0.25
N LEU A 32 4.90 -15.54 0.59
CA LEU A 32 4.87 -15.12 1.98
C LEU A 32 6.02 -15.70 2.82
N ARG A 33 6.62 -16.81 2.41
CA ARG A 33 7.77 -17.41 3.11
C ARG A 33 8.98 -16.47 3.09
N ASN A 34 9.13 -15.67 2.04
CA ASN A 34 10.22 -14.68 1.91
C ASN A 34 9.99 -13.41 2.75
N LEU A 35 8.82 -13.25 3.34
CA LEU A 35 8.44 -12.03 4.07
C LEU A 35 8.49 -12.21 5.59
N GLN A 36 8.43 -13.44 6.08
CA GLN A 36 8.26 -13.75 7.51
C GLN A 36 9.41 -13.23 8.37
N SER A 37 10.65 -13.35 7.93
CA SER A 37 11.82 -12.88 8.69
C SER A 37 11.76 -11.36 8.90
N THR A 38 11.36 -10.59 7.88
CA THR A 38 11.22 -9.14 8.00
C THR A 38 10.06 -8.75 8.92
N VAL A 39 8.90 -9.43 8.83
CA VAL A 39 7.79 -9.20 9.76
C VAL A 39 8.21 -9.46 11.21
N ASN A 40 8.92 -10.55 11.45
CA ASN A 40 9.44 -10.89 12.79
C ASN A 40 10.42 -9.84 13.29
N ALA A 41 11.32 -9.34 12.43
CA ALA A 41 12.27 -8.30 12.77
C ALA A 41 11.59 -6.99 13.17
N VAL A 42 10.55 -6.55 12.42
CA VAL A 42 9.75 -5.36 12.79
C VAL A 42 9.06 -5.57 14.14
N LYS A 43 8.46 -6.74 14.37
CA LYS A 43 7.82 -7.05 15.65
C LYS A 43 8.83 -7.00 16.82
N ALA A 44 10.04 -7.48 16.60
CA ALA A 44 11.08 -7.50 17.63
C ALA A 44 11.51 -6.08 18.06
N VAL A 45 11.47 -5.09 17.16
CA VAL A 45 11.87 -3.70 17.48
C VAL A 45 10.72 -2.83 18.01
N LYS A 46 9.48 -3.32 18.08
CA LYS A 46 8.33 -2.57 18.62
C LYS A 46 8.49 -2.16 20.09
N HIS A 47 9.33 -2.83 20.85
CA HIS A 47 9.63 -2.43 22.22
C HIS A 47 10.51 -1.16 22.29
N GLU A 48 11.31 -0.89 21.24
CA GLU A 48 12.14 0.31 21.11
C GLU A 48 11.37 1.45 20.43
N ASN A 49 10.59 1.13 19.39
CA ASN A 49 9.70 2.04 18.69
C ASN A 49 8.30 1.42 18.54
N PRO A 50 7.34 1.78 19.40
CA PRO A 50 5.96 1.26 19.32
C PRO A 50 5.23 1.59 18.01
N ASN A 51 5.70 2.59 17.28
CA ASN A 51 5.12 3.00 15.99
C ASN A 51 5.68 2.19 14.81
N ALA A 52 6.66 1.30 15.04
CA ALA A 52 7.20 0.48 13.96
C ALA A 52 6.13 -0.48 13.42
N GLU A 53 5.90 -0.43 12.11
CA GLU A 53 4.88 -1.22 11.41
C GLU A 53 5.47 -2.05 10.27
N ALA A 54 5.03 -3.30 10.19
CA ALA A 54 5.28 -4.19 9.09
C ALA A 54 4.13 -4.09 8.08
N GLN A 55 4.35 -3.44 6.94
CA GLN A 55 3.40 -3.37 5.84
C GLN A 55 3.78 -4.36 4.75
N ILE A 56 2.93 -5.36 4.50
CA ILE A 56 3.16 -6.29 3.39
C ILE A 56 2.52 -5.74 2.11
N ALA A 57 3.34 -5.59 1.07
CA ALA A 57 2.88 -5.18 -0.24
C ALA A 57 2.72 -6.39 -1.17
N LEU A 58 1.52 -6.56 -1.71
CA LEU A 58 1.18 -7.59 -2.69
C LEU A 58 1.28 -7.02 -4.10
N SER A 59 2.01 -7.71 -4.96
CA SER A 59 2.10 -7.38 -6.39
C SER A 59 0.81 -7.82 -7.08
N TYR A 60 -0.04 -6.84 -7.43
CA TYR A 60 -1.28 -7.11 -8.15
C TYR A 60 -0.98 -7.53 -9.60
N THR A 61 -1.64 -8.57 -10.05
CA THR A 61 -1.52 -9.07 -11.42
C THR A 61 -2.83 -9.72 -11.88
N LEU A 62 -2.91 -9.98 -13.18
CA LEU A 62 -4.05 -10.64 -13.83
C LEU A 62 -3.68 -12.05 -14.26
N GLY A 63 -4.66 -12.92 -14.32
CA GLY A 63 -4.53 -14.31 -14.76
C GLY A 63 -5.51 -15.22 -14.03
N ASP A 64 -5.73 -16.40 -14.54
CA ASP A 64 -6.74 -17.35 -14.05
C ASP A 64 -6.53 -17.77 -12.59
N ALA A 65 -5.28 -17.75 -12.13
CA ALA A 65 -4.93 -18.07 -10.75
C ALA A 65 -5.22 -16.94 -9.75
N TYR A 66 -5.33 -15.70 -10.21
CA TYR A 66 -5.46 -14.50 -9.37
C TYR A 66 -6.92 -14.08 -9.21
N THR A 67 -7.71 -15.00 -8.66
CA THR A 67 -9.13 -14.81 -8.37
C THR A 67 -9.34 -13.96 -7.12
N LEU A 68 -10.57 -13.48 -6.88
CA LEU A 68 -10.90 -12.81 -5.61
C LEU A 68 -10.64 -13.71 -4.40
N GLU A 69 -10.93 -15.00 -4.52
CA GLU A 69 -10.66 -15.96 -3.44
C GLU A 69 -9.17 -16.11 -3.14
N TYR A 70 -8.30 -16.09 -4.18
CA TYR A 70 -6.86 -16.02 -3.99
C TYR A 70 -6.45 -14.77 -3.20
N TRP A 71 -6.99 -13.60 -3.56
CA TRP A 71 -6.66 -12.35 -2.85
C TRP A 71 -7.17 -12.34 -1.41
N LYS A 72 -8.32 -12.93 -1.13
CA LYS A 72 -8.85 -13.13 0.23
C LYS A 72 -7.92 -14.02 1.06
N ASP A 73 -7.58 -15.19 0.54
CA ASP A 73 -6.73 -16.17 1.24
C ASP A 73 -5.38 -15.56 1.60
N ILE A 74 -4.72 -14.94 0.62
CA ILE A 74 -3.40 -14.36 0.86
C ILE A 74 -3.46 -13.17 1.85
N ALA A 75 -4.50 -12.32 1.78
CA ALA A 75 -4.68 -11.22 2.72
C ALA A 75 -4.91 -11.74 4.16
N LYS A 76 -5.73 -12.78 4.32
CA LYS A 76 -5.95 -13.40 5.62
C LYS A 76 -4.67 -13.99 6.20
N ARG A 77 -3.90 -14.69 5.39
CA ARG A 77 -2.60 -15.24 5.82
C ARG A 77 -1.61 -14.15 6.22
N ILE A 78 -1.61 -12.99 5.55
CA ILE A 78 -0.80 -11.84 5.92
C ILE A 78 -1.21 -11.28 7.29
N GLU A 79 -2.51 -11.13 7.54
CA GLU A 79 -3.00 -10.74 8.85
C GLU A 79 -2.58 -11.74 9.93
N ASP A 80 -2.71 -13.04 9.66
CA ASP A 80 -2.32 -14.12 10.58
C ASP A 80 -0.80 -14.17 10.83
N MET A 81 0.03 -13.75 9.87
CA MET A 81 1.48 -13.55 10.07
C MET A 81 1.77 -12.42 11.05
N GLY A 82 0.80 -11.53 11.28
CA GLY A 82 0.86 -10.37 12.15
C GLY A 82 1.50 -9.16 11.49
N ALA A 83 1.25 -8.96 10.21
CA ALA A 83 1.48 -7.68 9.56
C ALA A 83 0.53 -6.62 10.13
N ASP A 84 0.96 -5.37 10.12
CA ASP A 84 0.18 -4.24 10.64
C ASP A 84 -0.71 -3.62 9.56
N SER A 85 -0.35 -3.73 8.28
CA SER A 85 -1.15 -3.28 7.15
C SER A 85 -0.81 -4.04 5.86
N ILE A 86 -1.69 -3.95 4.86
CA ILE A 86 -1.49 -4.53 3.52
C ILE A 86 -1.49 -3.42 2.49
N CYS A 87 -0.51 -3.42 1.57
CA CYS A 87 -0.51 -2.57 0.40
C CYS A 87 -0.76 -3.40 -0.85
N PHE A 88 -1.84 -3.15 -1.57
CA PHE A 88 -2.01 -3.68 -2.92
C PHE A 88 -1.25 -2.79 -3.90
N LYS A 89 -0.25 -3.38 -4.56
CA LYS A 89 0.68 -2.67 -5.43
C LYS A 89 0.47 -3.06 -6.88
N ASP A 90 -0.21 -2.18 -7.61
CA ASP A 90 -0.46 -2.30 -9.04
C ASP A 90 0.62 -1.53 -9.82
N MET A 91 1.67 -2.25 -10.21
CA MET A 91 2.85 -1.69 -10.86
C MET A 91 2.64 -1.25 -12.30
N ALA A 92 1.56 -1.69 -12.95
CA ALA A 92 1.33 -1.46 -14.37
C ALA A 92 -0.02 -0.78 -14.68
N GLY A 93 -0.78 -0.40 -13.66
CA GLY A 93 -2.10 0.22 -13.83
C GLY A 93 -3.14 -0.77 -14.39
N LEU A 94 -3.08 -2.03 -13.98
CA LEU A 94 -3.97 -3.12 -14.44
C LEU A 94 -5.32 -3.11 -13.74
N LEU A 95 -5.38 -2.56 -12.52
CA LEU A 95 -6.58 -2.56 -11.70
C LEU A 95 -7.57 -1.52 -12.23
N LEU A 96 -8.63 -2.01 -12.85
CA LEU A 96 -9.69 -1.16 -13.38
C LEU A 96 -10.63 -0.65 -12.25
N PRO A 97 -11.30 0.51 -12.41
CA PRO A 97 -12.07 1.15 -11.34
C PRO A 97 -13.12 0.24 -10.68
N TYR A 98 -13.96 -0.44 -11.45
CA TYR A 98 -14.98 -1.33 -10.90
C TYR A 98 -14.39 -2.61 -10.28
N LYS A 99 -13.23 -3.07 -10.78
CA LYS A 99 -12.49 -4.16 -10.17
C LYS A 99 -11.86 -3.74 -8.85
N ALA A 100 -11.48 -2.48 -8.71
CA ALA A 100 -11.04 -1.94 -7.43
C ALA A 100 -12.17 -1.94 -6.39
N THR A 101 -13.41 -1.57 -6.77
CA THR A 101 -14.57 -1.67 -5.87
C THR A 101 -14.78 -3.09 -5.37
N GLU A 102 -14.74 -4.06 -6.28
CA GLU A 102 -14.93 -5.47 -5.95
C GLU A 102 -13.81 -6.01 -5.05
N LEU A 103 -12.55 -5.73 -5.41
CA LEU A 103 -11.39 -6.18 -4.66
C LEU A 103 -11.34 -5.57 -3.25
N ILE A 104 -11.37 -4.23 -3.17
CA ILE A 104 -11.25 -3.53 -1.89
C ILE A 104 -12.42 -3.86 -0.96
N GLY A 105 -13.66 -3.86 -1.46
CA GLY A 105 -14.82 -4.26 -0.66
C GLY A 105 -14.65 -5.67 -0.09
N THR A 106 -14.26 -6.63 -0.92
CA THR A 106 -14.00 -8.01 -0.50
C THR A 106 -12.91 -8.09 0.58
N LEU A 107 -11.83 -7.33 0.42
CA LEU A 107 -10.71 -7.34 1.38
C LEU A 107 -11.12 -6.69 2.71
N LYS A 108 -11.86 -5.59 2.69
CA LYS A 108 -12.37 -4.94 3.91
C LYS A 108 -13.30 -5.85 4.70
N ASP A 109 -14.05 -6.73 4.03
CA ASP A 109 -14.87 -7.76 4.68
C ASP A 109 -14.03 -8.93 5.23
N THR A 110 -12.78 -9.09 4.75
CA THR A 110 -11.94 -10.26 5.07
C THR A 110 -10.95 -10.01 6.19
N VAL A 111 -10.29 -8.85 6.21
CA VAL A 111 -9.23 -8.49 7.17
C VAL A 111 -9.60 -7.22 7.94
N LYS A 112 -9.02 -7.08 9.14
CA LYS A 112 -9.24 -5.92 10.02
C LYS A 112 -8.12 -4.90 9.95
N ILE A 113 -6.95 -5.31 9.45
CA ILE A 113 -5.79 -4.43 9.30
C ILE A 113 -6.00 -3.46 8.14
N PRO A 114 -5.42 -2.25 8.19
CA PRO A 114 -5.55 -1.24 7.14
C PRO A 114 -5.11 -1.74 5.78
N ILE A 115 -5.82 -1.29 4.74
CA ILE A 115 -5.53 -1.59 3.34
C ILE A 115 -5.11 -0.30 2.64
N GLN A 116 -3.93 -0.34 2.02
CA GLN A 116 -3.40 0.71 1.17
C GLN A 116 -3.44 0.28 -0.30
N LEU A 117 -3.78 1.19 -1.19
CA LEU A 117 -3.71 0.98 -2.63
C LEU A 117 -2.64 1.87 -3.25
N HIS A 118 -1.75 1.22 -4.01
CA HIS A 118 -0.71 1.87 -4.80
C HIS A 118 -0.88 1.44 -6.26
N THR A 119 -1.22 2.36 -7.15
CA THR A 119 -1.32 2.03 -8.59
C THR A 119 -0.57 3.05 -9.43
N HIS A 120 0.12 2.55 -10.47
CA HIS A 120 0.79 3.39 -11.44
C HIS A 120 -0.20 3.90 -12.50
N TYR A 121 0.08 5.09 -13.03
CA TYR A 121 -0.81 5.77 -13.97
C TYR A 121 -0.64 5.33 -15.43
N THR A 122 0.14 4.28 -15.67
CA THR A 122 0.55 3.82 -17.01
C THR A 122 -0.63 3.59 -17.97
N SER A 123 -1.75 3.06 -17.48
CA SER A 123 -2.98 2.85 -18.26
C SER A 123 -3.88 4.08 -18.35
N GLY A 124 -3.60 5.16 -17.62
CA GLY A 124 -4.41 6.37 -17.60
C GLY A 124 -5.68 6.29 -16.73
N VAL A 125 -5.95 5.17 -16.05
CA VAL A 125 -7.20 4.99 -15.26
C VAL A 125 -7.02 5.14 -13.76
N ALA A 126 -5.80 5.31 -13.27
CA ALA A 126 -5.48 5.20 -11.85
C ALA A 126 -6.25 6.17 -10.94
N SER A 127 -6.53 7.41 -11.36
CA SER A 127 -7.37 8.33 -10.57
C SER A 127 -8.80 7.83 -10.40
N MET A 128 -9.39 7.26 -11.46
CA MET A 128 -10.72 6.65 -11.38
C MET A 128 -10.71 5.38 -10.52
N THR A 129 -9.64 4.62 -10.61
CA THR A 129 -9.42 3.43 -9.76
C THR A 129 -9.36 3.83 -8.29
N TYR A 130 -8.63 4.88 -7.94
CA TYR A 130 -8.56 5.41 -6.58
C TYR A 130 -9.91 5.92 -6.08
N LEU A 131 -10.65 6.68 -6.90
CA LEU A 131 -11.98 7.12 -6.54
C LEU A 131 -12.87 5.92 -6.14
N LYS A 132 -12.88 4.88 -6.97
CA LYS A 132 -13.67 3.67 -6.72
C LYS A 132 -13.17 2.85 -5.53
N ALA A 133 -11.88 2.81 -5.28
CA ALA A 133 -11.30 2.16 -4.11
C ALA A 133 -11.65 2.90 -2.81
N VAL A 134 -11.62 4.25 -2.81
CA VAL A 134 -12.01 5.07 -1.66
C VAL A 134 -13.49 4.89 -1.34
N GLU A 135 -14.37 4.91 -2.33
CA GLU A 135 -15.79 4.61 -2.15
C GLU A 135 -16.04 3.19 -1.59
N ALA A 136 -15.15 2.24 -1.88
CA ALA A 136 -15.19 0.88 -1.37
C ALA A 136 -14.53 0.70 0.02
N GLY A 137 -13.95 1.77 0.59
CA GLY A 137 -13.43 1.79 1.96
C GLY A 137 -11.93 1.51 2.09
N VAL A 138 -11.12 1.73 1.06
CA VAL A 138 -9.66 1.68 1.21
C VAL A 138 -9.20 2.73 2.21
N ASP A 139 -8.24 2.38 3.07
CA ASP A 139 -7.81 3.27 4.16
C ASP A 139 -6.78 4.30 3.70
N VAL A 140 -5.90 3.93 2.76
CA VAL A 140 -4.81 4.78 2.27
C VAL A 140 -4.64 4.63 0.76
N ILE A 141 -4.37 5.72 0.06
CA ILE A 141 -3.93 5.73 -1.35
C ILE A 141 -2.59 6.43 -1.50
N ASP A 142 -1.72 5.89 -2.36
CA ASP A 142 -0.43 6.51 -2.69
C ASP A 142 -0.60 7.49 -3.85
N THR A 143 -0.17 8.72 -3.66
CA THR A 143 -0.18 9.78 -4.67
C THR A 143 1.21 10.38 -4.85
N ALA A 144 1.41 11.16 -5.89
CA ALA A 144 2.63 11.91 -6.11
C ALA A 144 2.32 13.41 -6.28
N MET A 145 3.22 14.29 -5.83
CA MET A 145 3.09 15.71 -6.11
C MET A 145 3.06 15.95 -7.62
N SER A 146 2.27 16.91 -8.09
CA SER A 146 2.00 17.15 -9.53
C SER A 146 3.23 17.12 -10.43
N PRO A 147 4.39 17.71 -10.09
CA PRO A 147 5.57 17.67 -10.95
C PRO A 147 6.12 16.26 -11.20
N PHE A 148 5.82 15.31 -10.31
CA PHE A 148 6.28 13.91 -10.37
C PHE A 148 5.17 12.91 -10.62
N ALA A 149 3.94 13.38 -10.84
CA ALA A 149 2.76 12.54 -11.02
C ALA A 149 2.54 12.11 -12.46
N LEU A 150 1.56 11.23 -12.65
CA LEU A 150 1.09 10.72 -13.96
C LEU A 150 2.14 9.86 -14.70
N GLY A 151 1.86 9.53 -15.95
CA GLY A 151 2.75 8.69 -16.76
C GLY A 151 3.02 7.33 -16.12
N THR A 152 4.26 7.08 -15.69
CA THR A 152 4.65 5.86 -14.97
C THR A 152 4.66 6.03 -13.46
N SER A 153 4.26 7.21 -12.95
CA SER A 153 4.12 7.52 -11.52
C SER A 153 2.68 7.26 -11.05
N GLN A 154 2.25 7.91 -9.99
CA GLN A 154 0.92 7.78 -9.39
C GLN A 154 0.02 8.95 -9.79
N PRO A 155 -1.30 8.91 -9.44
CA PRO A 155 -2.17 10.08 -9.52
C PRO A 155 -1.62 11.27 -8.74
N ALA A 156 -1.88 12.49 -9.26
CA ALA A 156 -1.45 13.71 -8.59
C ALA A 156 -2.18 13.90 -7.26
N THR A 157 -1.44 14.24 -6.21
CA THR A 157 -1.96 14.50 -4.86
C THR A 157 -3.04 15.58 -4.90
N GLU A 158 -2.76 16.69 -5.56
CA GLU A 158 -3.65 17.86 -5.63
C GLU A 158 -4.99 17.50 -6.28
N VAL A 159 -4.94 16.69 -7.35
CA VAL A 159 -6.16 16.22 -8.04
C VAL A 159 -7.02 15.35 -7.12
N MET A 160 -6.39 14.44 -6.37
CA MET A 160 -7.12 13.56 -5.45
C MET A 160 -7.68 14.35 -4.26
N VAL A 161 -6.91 15.28 -3.68
CA VAL A 161 -7.37 16.14 -2.57
C VAL A 161 -8.60 16.96 -2.99
N GLU A 162 -8.53 17.66 -4.14
CA GLU A 162 -9.67 18.45 -4.63
C GLU A 162 -10.87 17.57 -5.05
N THR A 163 -10.62 16.34 -5.53
CA THR A 163 -11.68 15.38 -5.85
C THR A 163 -12.49 14.99 -4.61
N PHE A 164 -11.83 14.82 -3.46
CA PHE A 164 -12.50 14.40 -2.22
C PHE A 164 -12.98 15.55 -1.35
N LYS A 165 -12.59 16.77 -1.64
CA LYS A 165 -12.94 17.98 -0.86
C LYS A 165 -14.45 18.15 -0.71
N GLY A 166 -14.89 18.35 0.54
CA GLY A 166 -16.29 18.51 0.87
C GLY A 166 -17.13 17.23 0.78
N THR A 167 -16.50 16.08 0.59
CA THR A 167 -17.13 14.74 0.63
C THR A 167 -16.86 14.07 1.98
N PRO A 168 -17.49 12.94 2.31
CA PRO A 168 -17.12 12.12 3.47
C PRO A 168 -15.67 11.63 3.47
N TYR A 169 -14.97 11.75 2.36
CA TYR A 169 -13.59 11.31 2.13
C TYR A 169 -12.60 12.47 2.10
N ASP A 170 -13.02 13.66 2.54
CA ASP A 170 -12.16 14.84 2.58
C ASP A 170 -10.91 14.57 3.41
N THR A 171 -9.75 14.79 2.82
CA THR A 171 -8.45 14.49 3.44
C THR A 171 -8.03 15.53 4.47
N GLY A 172 -8.61 16.73 4.42
CA GLY A 172 -8.21 17.88 5.24
C GLY A 172 -6.81 18.42 4.93
N LEU A 173 -6.17 17.97 3.84
CA LEU A 173 -4.84 18.46 3.45
C LEU A 173 -4.92 19.88 2.91
N ASP A 174 -4.02 20.74 3.39
CA ASP A 174 -3.86 22.11 2.89
C ASP A 174 -2.89 22.11 1.71
N LEU A 175 -3.45 22.29 0.51
CA LEU A 175 -2.67 22.32 -0.74
C LEU A 175 -1.72 23.52 -0.81
N SER A 176 -1.97 24.59 -0.07
CA SER A 176 -1.07 25.75 -0.03
C SER A 176 0.31 25.38 0.54
N LEU A 177 0.36 24.41 1.43
CA LEU A 177 1.61 23.90 2.00
C LEU A 177 2.38 22.98 1.02
N ILE A 178 1.67 22.29 0.14
CA ILE A 178 2.27 21.41 -0.87
C ILE A 178 2.99 22.26 -1.93
N HIS A 179 2.42 23.39 -2.32
CA HIS A 179 2.98 24.31 -3.33
C HIS A 179 4.20 25.12 -2.85
N ILE A 180 4.52 25.15 -1.57
CA ILE A 180 5.71 25.82 -1.05
C ILE A 180 7.01 25.15 -1.60
N SER A 181 6.93 23.91 -2.04
CA SER A 181 8.08 23.18 -2.59
C SER A 181 8.28 23.35 -4.10
N GLU A 182 7.41 24.07 -4.79
CA GLU A 182 7.58 24.37 -6.22
C GLU A 182 8.52 25.57 -6.40
N PRO A 183 9.51 25.51 -7.32
CA PRO A 183 10.41 26.60 -7.62
C PRO A 183 9.73 27.76 -8.38
#